data_acc3ac677479fb9a89705eb6e310e91d
#
_entry.id   acc3ac677479fb9a89705eb6e310e91d
#
_cell.length_a   1.000
_cell.length_b   1.000
_cell.length_c   1.000
_cell.angle_alpha   90.00
_cell.angle_beta   90.00
_cell.angle_gamma   90.00
#
_symmetry.space_group_name_H-M   'P 1'
#
loop_
_entity.id
_entity.type
_entity.pdbx_description
1 polymer ?
#
loop_
_entity_poly.entity_id
_entity_poly.type
_entity_poly.pdbx_seq_one_letter_code
_entity_poly.pdbx_strand_id
1 'polypeptide(L)'
;LFPYTTLFRSGVGISITANKFPGIRAVVCSEPYSAQLSRQHNNTNVLAFGSRVVGLELAKMIVDAWLNAPFEGGRHQARVDAIGAIEQARN
;
A
#
# COMPACT_ATOMS: atom_id res chain seq x y z
N LEU A 1 13.74 -11.63 15.92
CA LEU A 1 13.66 -10.93 14.69
C LEU A 1 12.93 -9.63 14.83
N PHE A 2 11.74 -9.55 14.29
CA PHE A 2 11.03 -8.29 14.33
C PHE A 2 10.16 -8.18 15.57
N PRO A 3 10.09 -7.00 16.18
CA PRO A 3 9.03 -6.72 17.14
C PRO A 3 7.73 -6.51 16.37
N TYR A 4 7.05 -7.60 16.03
CA TYR A 4 5.84 -7.57 15.20
C TYR A 4 4.81 -6.56 15.68
N THR A 5 4.66 -6.43 17.00
CA THR A 5 3.72 -5.46 17.56
C THR A 5 4.07 -4.04 17.15
N THR A 6 5.35 -3.72 17.03
CA THR A 6 5.79 -2.40 16.59
C THR A 6 5.46 -2.17 15.11
N LEU A 7 5.65 -3.20 14.27
CA LEU A 7 5.36 -3.09 12.84
C LEU A 7 3.89 -2.82 12.55
N PHE A 8 2.99 -3.35 13.38
CA PHE A 8 1.56 -3.26 13.12
C PHE A 8 0.84 -2.10 13.81
N ARG A 9 1.52 -1.32 14.65
CA ARG A 9 0.87 -0.24 15.39
C ARG A 9 0.38 0.89 14.51
N SER A 10 1.20 1.35 13.61
CA SER A 10 0.86 2.44 12.67
C SER A 10 0.70 1.96 11.24
N GLY A 11 1.19 0.78 10.92
CA GLY A 11 1.24 0.25 9.57
C GLY A 11 2.44 0.74 8.76
N VAL A 12 3.16 1.73 9.25
CA VAL A 12 4.27 2.35 8.51
C VAL A 12 5.45 1.39 8.36
N GLY A 13 5.90 0.79 9.44
CA GLY A 13 7.06 -0.12 9.41
C GLY A 13 6.81 -1.32 8.51
N ILE A 14 5.63 -1.93 8.59
CA ILE A 14 5.31 -3.08 7.76
C ILE A 14 5.24 -2.72 6.28
N SER A 15 4.72 -1.53 5.94
CA SER A 15 4.67 -1.10 4.55
C SER A 15 6.06 -0.83 3.98
N ILE A 16 6.93 -0.22 4.77
CA ILE A 16 8.32 0.01 4.36
C ILE A 16 9.02 -1.34 4.13
N THR A 17 8.83 -2.27 5.06
CA THR A 17 9.42 -3.61 4.97
C THR A 17 8.91 -4.34 3.72
N ALA A 18 7.61 -4.32 3.49
CA ALA A 18 7.01 -4.97 2.32
C ALA A 18 7.60 -4.41 1.01
N ASN A 19 7.81 -3.10 0.94
CA ASN A 19 8.34 -2.46 -0.25
C ASN A 19 9.81 -2.77 -0.53
N LYS A 20 10.50 -3.48 0.37
CA LYS A 20 11.87 -3.96 0.11
C LYS A 20 11.90 -5.18 -0.80
N PHE A 21 10.77 -5.84 -0.99
CA PHE A 21 10.70 -7.06 -1.79
C PHE A 21 10.33 -6.73 -3.24
N PRO A 22 10.96 -7.42 -4.22
CA PRO A 22 10.65 -7.18 -5.64
C PRO A 22 9.16 -7.41 -5.94
N GLY A 23 8.59 -6.54 -6.76
CA GLY A 23 7.21 -6.66 -7.20
C GLY A 23 6.18 -6.18 -6.20
N ILE A 24 6.58 -5.70 -5.03
CA ILE A 24 5.65 -5.23 -4.00
C ILE A 24 5.49 -3.71 -4.10
N ARG A 25 4.24 -3.29 -4.16
CA ARG A 25 3.85 -1.88 -4.06
C ARG A 25 2.88 -1.77 -2.89
N ALA A 26 3.44 -1.61 -1.70
CA ALA A 26 2.67 -1.51 -0.47
C ALA A 26 2.35 -0.06 -0.16
N VAL A 27 1.14 0.17 0.33
CA VAL A 27 0.69 1.48 0.78
C VAL A 27 0.18 1.38 2.20
N VAL A 28 0.46 2.40 3.01
CA VAL A 28 -0.14 2.54 4.34
C VAL A 28 -1.18 3.65 4.27
N CYS A 29 -2.41 3.35 4.69
CA CYS A 29 -3.53 4.29 4.60
C CYS A 29 -4.26 4.38 5.94
N SER A 30 -4.74 5.58 6.26
CA SER A 30 -5.58 5.81 7.43
C SER A 30 -7.00 6.21 7.05
N GLU A 31 -7.33 6.25 5.76
CA GLU A 31 -8.67 6.59 5.31
C GLU A 31 -8.93 5.98 3.92
N PRO A 32 -10.23 5.79 3.57
CA PRO A 32 -10.58 5.03 2.37
C PRO A 32 -10.18 5.67 1.04
N TYR A 33 -10.18 6.98 0.95
CA TYR A 33 -9.91 7.65 -0.32
C TYR A 33 -8.48 7.41 -0.78
N SER A 34 -7.51 7.51 0.13
CA SER A 34 -6.10 7.20 -0.21
C SER A 34 -5.94 5.75 -0.63
N ALA A 35 -6.66 4.83 0.02
CA ALA A 35 -6.63 3.41 -0.35
C ALA A 35 -7.16 3.21 -1.77
N GLN A 36 -8.27 3.84 -2.10
CA GLN A 36 -8.85 3.80 -3.43
C GLN A 36 -7.87 4.34 -4.49
N LEU A 37 -7.32 5.53 -4.25
CA LEU A 37 -6.38 6.16 -5.18
C LEU A 37 -5.11 5.34 -5.35
N SER A 38 -4.64 4.69 -4.30
CA SER A 38 -3.43 3.86 -4.39
C SER A 38 -3.62 2.71 -5.38
N ARG A 39 -4.84 2.15 -5.46
CA ARG A 39 -5.16 1.14 -6.45
C ARG A 39 -5.29 1.74 -7.84
N GLN A 40 -6.07 2.81 -7.94
CA GLN A 40 -6.37 3.43 -9.24
C GLN A 40 -5.12 3.97 -9.92
N HIS A 41 -4.23 4.58 -9.17
CA HIS A 41 -3.09 5.31 -9.71
C HIS A 41 -1.77 4.55 -9.62
N ASN A 42 -1.58 3.73 -8.59
CA ASN A 42 -0.28 3.11 -8.32
C ASN A 42 -0.30 1.59 -8.38
N ASN A 43 -1.46 1.00 -8.63
CA ASN A 43 -1.64 -0.44 -8.71
C ASN A 43 -1.01 -1.15 -7.50
N THR A 44 -1.31 -0.65 -6.31
CA THR A 44 -0.78 -1.24 -5.08
C THR A 44 -1.30 -2.67 -4.90
N ASN A 45 -0.45 -3.54 -4.38
CA ASN A 45 -0.78 -4.94 -4.16
C ASN A 45 -0.65 -5.37 -2.70
N VAL A 46 -0.28 -4.45 -1.82
CA VAL A 46 -0.28 -4.67 -0.37
C VAL A 46 -0.86 -3.43 0.30
N LEU A 47 -1.83 -3.65 1.16
CA LEU A 47 -2.45 -2.59 1.96
C LEU A 47 -2.05 -2.77 3.41
N ALA A 48 -1.59 -1.70 4.04
CA ALA A 48 -1.25 -1.69 5.46
C ALA A 48 -2.01 -0.57 6.17
N PHE A 49 -2.35 -0.81 7.42
CA PHE A 49 -2.89 0.23 8.31
C PHE A 49 -2.59 -0.16 9.75
N GLY A 50 -2.63 0.83 10.64
CA GLY A 50 -2.23 0.63 12.02
C GLY A 50 -3.42 0.45 12.95
N SER A 51 -3.39 -0.58 13.78
CA SER A 51 -4.45 -0.84 14.77
C SER A 51 -4.56 0.27 15.83
N ARG A 52 -3.52 1.05 16.00
CA ARG A 52 -3.55 2.20 16.95
C ARG A 52 -4.04 3.48 16.30
N VAL A 53 -4.15 3.51 14.97
CA VAL A 53 -4.55 4.70 14.23
C VAL A 53 -5.96 4.56 13.70
N VAL A 54 -6.33 3.35 13.30
CA VAL A 54 -7.58 3.07 12.59
C VAL A 54 -8.46 2.15 13.43
N GLY A 55 -9.67 2.60 13.72
CA GLY A 55 -10.67 1.75 14.38
C GLY A 55 -11.25 0.71 13.44
N LEU A 56 -11.97 -0.27 14.00
CA LEU A 56 -12.45 -1.42 13.23
C LEU A 56 -13.35 -1.03 12.05
N GLU A 57 -14.31 -0.14 12.27
CA GLU A 57 -15.24 0.24 11.20
C GLU A 57 -14.53 1.00 10.08
N LEU A 58 -13.61 1.88 10.44
CA LEU A 58 -12.81 2.59 9.46
C LEU A 58 -11.90 1.62 8.69
N ALA A 59 -11.33 0.64 9.38
CA ALA A 59 -10.51 -0.39 8.74
C ALA A 59 -11.31 -1.14 7.68
N LYS A 60 -12.56 -1.49 7.96
CA LYS A 60 -13.44 -2.14 6.98
C LYS A 60 -13.67 -1.27 5.76
N MET A 61 -13.89 0.03 5.95
CA MET A 61 -14.08 0.98 4.86
C MET A 61 -12.82 1.09 3.99
N ILE A 62 -11.66 1.11 4.63
CA ILE A 62 -10.36 1.17 3.92
C ILE A 62 -10.17 -0.08 3.06
N VAL A 63 -10.40 -1.26 3.63
CA VAL A 63 -10.26 -2.54 2.92
C VAL A 63 -11.23 -2.61 1.74
N ASP A 64 -12.49 -2.24 1.96
CA ASP A 64 -13.50 -2.28 0.90
C ASP A 64 -13.15 -1.32 -0.24
N ALA A 65 -12.72 -0.10 0.07
CA ALA A 65 -12.33 0.87 -0.94
C ALA A 65 -11.13 0.37 -1.76
N TRP A 66 -10.18 -0.25 -1.10
CA TRP A 66 -8.99 -0.79 -1.74
C TRP A 66 -9.31 -1.98 -2.63
N LEU A 67 -10.08 -2.95 -2.12
CA LEU A 67 -10.40 -4.17 -2.87
C LEU A 67 -11.27 -3.91 -4.09
N ASN A 68 -12.14 -2.90 -4.03
CA ASN A 68 -13.09 -2.61 -5.10
C ASN A 68 -12.58 -1.64 -6.17
N ALA A 69 -11.42 -1.03 -5.96
CA ALA A 69 -10.86 -0.07 -6.89
C ALA A 69 -10.02 -0.76 -7.96
N PRO A 70 -10.34 -0.58 -9.26
CA PRO A 70 -9.52 -1.11 -10.34
C PRO A 70 -8.33 -0.21 -10.61
N PHE A 71 -7.27 -0.76 -11.18
CA PHE A 71 -6.16 0.05 -11.70
C PHE A 71 -6.61 0.71 -13.00
N GLU A 72 -6.48 2.02 -13.08
CA GLU A 72 -6.94 2.79 -14.24
C GLU A 72 -5.99 2.69 -15.44
N GLY A 73 -4.73 2.38 -15.22
CA GLY A 73 -3.75 2.30 -16.30
C GLY A 73 -3.47 3.65 -16.93
N GLY A 74 -3.46 3.72 -18.25
CA GLY A 74 -3.24 4.95 -18.98
C GLY A 74 -1.98 5.67 -18.53
N ARG A 75 -2.08 6.95 -18.21
CA ARG A 75 -0.95 7.76 -17.73
C ARG A 75 -0.34 7.25 -16.43
N HIS A 76 -1.12 6.51 -15.63
CA HIS A 76 -0.62 5.96 -14.37
C HIS A 76 0.32 4.79 -14.58
N GLN A 77 0.19 4.10 -15.69
CA GLN A 77 1.06 2.97 -16.03
C GLN A 77 2.53 3.42 -16.13
N ALA A 78 2.78 4.59 -16.70
CA ALA A 78 4.15 5.12 -16.80
C ALA A 78 4.77 5.33 -15.44
N ARG A 79 3.99 5.78 -14.46
CA ARG A 79 4.47 5.96 -13.07
C ARG A 79 4.80 4.65 -12.39
N VAL A 80 3.95 3.64 -12.57
CA VAL A 80 4.19 2.29 -12.04
C VAL A 80 5.44 1.70 -12.68
N ASP A 81 5.59 1.88 -13.98
CA ASP A 81 6.78 1.40 -14.71
C ASP A 81 8.06 2.09 -14.23
N ALA A 82 7.98 3.38 -13.91
CA ALA A 82 9.13 4.12 -13.37
C ALA A 82 9.56 3.55 -12.00
N ILE A 83 8.60 3.19 -11.15
CA ILE A 83 8.90 2.53 -9.87
C ILE A 83 9.57 1.18 -10.12
N GLY A 84 9.04 0.40 -11.07
CA GLY A 84 9.63 -0.87 -11.46
C GLY A 84 11.05 -0.73 -12.01
N ALA A 85 11.31 0.35 -12.76
CA ALA A 85 12.65 0.62 -13.30
C ALA A 85 13.66 0.87 -12.17
N ILE A 86 13.26 1.58 -11.13
CA ILE A 86 14.11 1.81 -9.95
C ILE A 86 14.43 0.48 -9.26
N GLU A 87 13.44 -0.38 -9.13
CA GLU A 87 13.61 -1.70 -8.53
C GLU A 87 14.60 -2.54 -9.35
N GLN A 88 14.48 -2.54 -10.68
CA GLN A 88 15.39 -3.25 -11.55
C GLN A 88 16.83 -2.72 -11.46
N ALA A 89 16.99 -1.43 -11.34
CA ALA A 89 18.32 -0.79 -11.23
C ALA A 89 19.04 -1.17 -9.92
N ARG A 90 18.31 -1.58 -8.88
CA ARG A 90 18.89 -2.01 -7.59
C ARG A 90 19.43 -3.43 -7.63
N ASN A 91 19.00 -4.20 -8.58
CA ASN A 91 19.38 -5.59 -8.73
C ASN A 91 20.54 -5.71 -9.74
#